data_e89ba025ab7113653e22eecbeb990788
#
_entry.id   e89ba025ab7113653e22eecbeb990788
#
_cell.length_a   1.000
_cell.length_b   1.000
_cell.length_c   1.000
_cell.angle_alpha   90.00
_cell.angle_beta   90.00
_cell.angle_gamma   90.00
#
_symmetry.space_group_name_H-M   'P 1'
#
loop_
_entity.id
_entity.type
_entity.pdbx_description
1 polymer ?
#
loop_
_entity_poly.entity_id
_entity_poly.type
_entity_poly.pdbx_seq_one_letter_code
_entity_poly.pdbx_strand_id
1 'polypeptide(L)'
;MKKITKSFVIVLSLLCVFNAKAQKRITEGTIAYDIVVNTGNSNPSIADMFNGATSIVYLKGYQTRFERVSSLGVESTIVDGKSGNVNVLKEYGEQKYMITMTPANWKDANKKYEGIVFEYKDEYKEIAGYKCQKAIGIMKDGTTINVFFTKDLVANNREFEYAYKSLPGLAMEFETTIGSLKVTYTVSKVNFSIVPATKFELPKSGFRVMTYEESNNAGKSK
;
A
#
# COMPACT_ATOMS: atom_id res chain seq x y z
N MET A 1 8.29 -45.69 -40.12
CA MET A 1 8.08 -45.44 -38.72
C MET A 1 8.87 -44.24 -38.12
N LYS A 2 10.08 -43.89 -38.61
CA LYS A 2 10.91 -42.79 -38.06
C LYS A 2 10.40 -41.35 -38.37
N LYS A 3 9.52 -41.15 -39.37
CA LYS A 3 8.99 -39.81 -39.72
C LYS A 3 7.79 -39.38 -38.86
N ILE A 4 7.01 -40.32 -38.34
CA ILE A 4 5.83 -40.05 -37.51
C ILE A 4 6.22 -39.58 -36.09
N THR A 5 7.30 -40.14 -35.56
CA THR A 5 7.82 -39.77 -34.22
C THR A 5 8.35 -38.34 -34.16
N LYS A 6 8.97 -37.81 -35.23
CA LYS A 6 9.46 -36.43 -35.26
C LYS A 6 8.33 -35.40 -35.33
N SER A 7 7.25 -35.71 -36.08
CA SER A 7 6.06 -34.83 -36.14
C SER A 7 5.31 -34.76 -34.78
N PHE A 8 5.26 -35.88 -34.05
CA PHE A 8 4.57 -35.93 -32.76
C PHE A 8 5.32 -35.14 -31.68
N VAL A 9 6.66 -35.11 -31.71
CA VAL A 9 7.49 -34.32 -30.78
C VAL A 9 7.34 -32.82 -31.06
N ILE A 10 7.21 -32.39 -32.32
CA ILE A 10 7.02 -30.97 -32.66
C ILE A 10 5.63 -30.48 -32.25
N VAL A 11 4.58 -31.30 -32.38
CA VAL A 11 3.23 -30.95 -31.94
C VAL A 11 3.13 -30.86 -30.41
N LEU A 12 3.82 -31.75 -29.71
CA LEU A 12 3.83 -31.72 -28.24
C LEU A 12 4.60 -30.50 -27.67
N SER A 13 5.66 -30.02 -28.36
CA SER A 13 6.39 -28.81 -27.94
C SER A 13 5.61 -27.52 -28.22
N LEU A 14 4.66 -27.49 -29.16
CA LEU A 14 3.80 -26.32 -29.41
C LEU A 14 2.67 -26.16 -28.37
N LEU A 15 2.29 -27.23 -27.67
CA LEU A 15 1.25 -27.20 -26.65
C LEU A 15 1.73 -26.65 -25.29
N CYS A 16 3.03 -26.43 -25.11
CA CYS A 16 3.61 -25.87 -23.88
C CYS A 16 3.72 -24.34 -23.87
N VAL A 17 3.02 -23.62 -24.76
CA VAL A 17 2.87 -22.15 -24.62
C VAL A 17 1.84 -21.87 -23.52
N PHE A 18 2.17 -22.26 -22.29
CA PHE A 18 1.47 -21.76 -21.12
C PHE A 18 1.61 -20.24 -21.12
N ASN A 19 0.47 -19.55 -21.07
CA ASN A 19 0.39 -18.13 -20.81
C ASN A 19 1.07 -17.83 -19.46
N ALA A 20 2.39 -17.76 -19.45
CA ALA A 20 3.12 -17.20 -18.34
C ALA A 20 2.78 -15.70 -18.29
N LYS A 21 1.73 -15.34 -17.57
CA LYS A 21 1.46 -13.93 -17.25
C LYS A 21 2.63 -13.46 -16.41
N ALA A 22 3.57 -12.77 -17.04
CA ALA A 22 4.68 -12.14 -16.33
C ALA A 22 4.11 -11.10 -15.36
N GLN A 23 4.57 -11.13 -14.11
CA GLN A 23 4.24 -10.13 -13.13
C GLN A 23 4.62 -8.74 -13.65
N LYS A 24 3.66 -7.83 -13.75
CA LYS A 24 3.90 -6.46 -14.20
C LYS A 24 4.44 -5.61 -13.06
N ARG A 25 5.63 -5.07 -13.25
CA ARG A 25 6.24 -4.13 -12.30
C ARG A 25 5.69 -2.72 -12.55
N ILE A 26 5.19 -2.08 -11.48
CA ILE A 26 4.73 -0.69 -11.51
C ILE A 26 5.91 0.20 -11.15
N THR A 27 6.53 0.79 -12.16
CA THR A 27 7.62 1.77 -11.99
C THR A 27 7.11 3.19 -11.95
N GLU A 28 5.96 3.46 -12.60
CA GLU A 28 5.28 4.76 -12.60
C GLU A 28 3.77 4.54 -12.76
N GLY A 29 2.97 5.31 -12.02
CA GLY A 29 1.52 5.23 -12.06
C GLY A 29 0.85 5.62 -10.76
N THR A 30 -0.45 5.35 -10.68
CA THR A 30 -1.26 5.60 -9.48
C THR A 30 -2.09 4.38 -9.12
N ILE A 31 -2.31 4.20 -7.82
CA ILE A 31 -3.22 3.20 -7.26
C ILE A 31 -4.23 3.97 -6.41
N ALA A 32 -5.49 3.96 -6.81
CA ALA A 32 -6.58 4.56 -6.06
C ALA A 32 -7.28 3.51 -5.19
N TYR A 33 -7.64 3.90 -3.97
CA TYR A 33 -8.35 3.05 -3.01
C TYR A 33 -9.66 3.69 -2.62
N ASP A 34 -10.70 2.90 -2.58
CA ASP A 34 -11.93 3.20 -1.86
C ASP A 34 -11.73 2.86 -0.39
N ILE A 35 -12.29 3.69 0.49
CA ILE A 35 -12.16 3.56 1.93
C ILE A 35 -13.54 3.29 2.52
N VAL A 36 -13.66 2.18 3.25
CA VAL A 36 -14.86 1.83 3.99
C VAL A 36 -14.54 1.76 5.48
N VAL A 37 -15.25 2.51 6.28
CA VAL A 37 -15.12 2.50 7.74
C VAL A 37 -16.14 1.54 8.33
N ASN A 38 -15.64 0.53 9.03
CA ASN A 38 -16.49 -0.41 9.77
C ASN A 38 -16.72 0.15 11.17
N THR A 39 -17.88 0.77 11.37
CA THR A 39 -18.22 1.45 12.63
C THR A 39 -18.55 0.49 13.75
N GLY A 40 -19.03 -0.72 13.45
CA GLY A 40 -19.55 -1.62 14.47
C GLY A 40 -20.60 -0.90 15.32
N ASN A 41 -20.45 -0.97 16.66
CA ASN A 41 -21.23 -0.19 17.61
C ASN A 41 -20.52 1.11 18.04
N SER A 42 -19.50 1.55 17.31
CA SER A 42 -18.66 2.70 17.62
C SER A 42 -19.31 4.02 17.20
N ASN A 43 -18.96 5.10 17.87
CA ASN A 43 -19.51 6.44 17.68
C ASN A 43 -19.61 6.83 16.17
N PRO A 44 -20.83 7.05 15.64
CA PRO A 44 -21.06 7.38 14.24
C PRO A 44 -20.29 8.61 13.75
N SER A 45 -20.09 9.60 14.62
CA SER A 45 -19.43 10.87 14.28
C SER A 45 -17.99 10.71 13.80
N ILE A 46 -17.27 9.70 14.28
CA ILE A 46 -15.89 9.43 13.81
C ILE A 46 -15.91 8.75 12.43
N ALA A 47 -16.91 7.92 12.15
CA ALA A 47 -17.07 7.32 10.84
C ALA A 47 -17.38 8.36 9.77
N ASP A 48 -18.18 9.37 10.11
CA ASP A 48 -18.52 10.46 9.20
C ASP A 48 -17.31 11.29 8.80
N MET A 49 -16.25 11.34 9.62
CA MET A 49 -15.00 12.01 9.30
C MET A 49 -14.24 11.35 8.12
N PHE A 50 -14.46 10.06 7.90
CA PHE A 50 -13.87 9.30 6.79
C PHE A 50 -14.87 9.00 5.67
N ASN A 51 -16.13 9.42 5.82
CA ASN A 51 -17.14 9.26 4.78
C ASN A 51 -16.74 10.09 3.56
N GLY A 52 -16.63 9.44 2.39
CA GLY A 52 -16.14 10.08 1.17
C GLY A 52 -14.61 10.31 1.14
N ALA A 53 -13.86 9.77 2.11
CA ALA A 53 -12.42 9.84 2.06
C ALA A 53 -11.87 9.08 0.84
N THR A 54 -10.84 9.64 0.22
CA THR A 54 -10.13 9.03 -0.90
C THR A 54 -8.68 8.78 -0.53
N SER A 55 -8.10 7.74 -1.10
CA SER A 55 -6.68 7.46 -0.93
C SER A 55 -6.04 7.10 -2.26
N ILE A 56 -4.89 7.72 -2.54
CA ILE A 56 -4.13 7.50 -3.77
C ILE A 56 -2.67 7.28 -3.43
N VAL A 57 -2.10 6.23 -4.01
CA VAL A 57 -0.64 6.04 -4.07
C VAL A 57 -0.15 6.52 -5.42
N TYR A 58 0.81 7.44 -5.40
CA TYR A 58 1.58 7.88 -6.57
C TYR A 58 2.91 7.15 -6.55
N LEU A 59 3.31 6.61 -7.70
CA LEU A 59 4.55 5.85 -7.89
C LEU A 59 5.37 6.50 -9.00
N LYS A 60 6.67 6.75 -8.76
CA LYS A 60 7.62 7.23 -9.78
C LYS A 60 9.03 6.75 -9.47
N GLY A 61 9.49 5.73 -10.21
CA GLY A 61 10.79 5.11 -9.97
C GLY A 61 10.89 4.53 -8.56
N TYR A 62 11.74 5.13 -7.71
CA TYR A 62 11.91 4.74 -6.31
C TYR A 62 11.12 5.60 -5.33
N GLN A 63 10.43 6.64 -5.81
CA GLN A 63 9.62 7.52 -4.97
C GLN A 63 8.18 7.02 -4.92
N THR A 64 7.59 7.09 -3.73
CA THR A 64 6.17 6.83 -3.52
C THR A 64 5.56 7.93 -2.67
N ARG A 65 4.31 8.31 -2.96
CA ARG A 65 3.50 9.17 -2.11
C ARG A 65 2.16 8.48 -1.89
N PHE A 66 1.87 8.13 -0.67
CA PHE A 66 0.54 7.76 -0.23
C PHE A 66 -0.17 9.02 0.24
N GLU A 67 -1.31 9.34 -0.33
CA GLU A 67 -2.10 10.53 0.01
C GLU A 67 -3.51 10.11 0.40
N ARG A 68 -3.98 10.56 1.55
CA ARG A 68 -5.35 10.39 2.01
C ARG A 68 -6.00 11.75 2.19
N VAL A 69 -7.15 11.94 1.56
CA VAL A 69 -7.98 13.13 1.67
C VAL A 69 -9.26 12.75 2.39
N SER A 70 -9.62 13.47 3.45
CA SER A 70 -10.84 13.29 4.24
C SER A 70 -11.40 14.65 4.64
N SER A 71 -12.55 14.66 5.31
CA SER A 71 -13.10 15.90 5.87
C SER A 71 -12.22 16.56 6.94
N LEU A 72 -11.32 15.78 7.57
CA LEU A 72 -10.33 16.30 8.51
C LEU A 72 -9.19 17.07 7.84
N GLY A 73 -8.92 16.77 6.58
CA GLY A 73 -7.80 17.35 5.82
C GLY A 73 -7.04 16.33 4.99
N VAL A 74 -5.79 16.65 4.69
CA VAL A 74 -4.91 15.85 3.86
C VAL A 74 -3.75 15.29 4.68
N GLU A 75 -3.52 14.00 4.55
CA GLU A 75 -2.32 13.35 5.09
C GLU A 75 -1.55 12.66 3.95
N SER A 76 -0.25 12.93 3.87
CA SER A 76 0.61 12.35 2.84
C SER A 76 1.86 11.76 3.44
N THR A 77 2.23 10.56 3.00
CA THR A 77 3.51 9.92 3.33
C THR A 77 4.33 9.80 2.06
N ILE A 78 5.45 10.51 1.99
CA ILE A 78 6.38 10.50 0.86
C ILE A 78 7.61 9.70 1.25
N VAL A 79 7.90 8.64 0.50
CA VAL A 79 9.06 7.77 0.72
C VAL A 79 10.01 7.88 -0.46
N ASP A 80 11.25 8.23 -0.18
CA ASP A 80 12.35 8.10 -1.14
C ASP A 80 13.04 6.74 -0.93
N GLY A 81 12.76 5.80 -1.80
CA GLY A 81 13.32 4.43 -1.71
C GLY A 81 14.81 4.34 -2.05
N LYS A 82 15.49 5.43 -2.46
CA LYS A 82 16.94 5.45 -2.63
C LYS A 82 17.64 5.78 -1.31
N SER A 83 17.21 6.86 -0.65
CA SER A 83 17.75 7.27 0.66
C SER A 83 17.10 6.53 1.83
N GLY A 84 15.87 6.02 1.64
CA GLY A 84 15.03 5.45 2.69
C GLY A 84 14.39 6.50 3.60
N ASN A 85 14.58 7.79 3.31
CA ASN A 85 13.97 8.87 4.09
C ASN A 85 12.47 8.94 3.82
N VAL A 86 11.72 9.30 4.86
CA VAL A 86 10.27 9.45 4.79
C VAL A 86 9.86 10.81 5.34
N ASN A 87 8.91 11.44 4.69
CA ASN A 87 8.28 12.67 5.15
C ASN A 87 6.77 12.46 5.25
N VAL A 88 6.20 12.73 6.43
CA VAL A 88 4.76 12.68 6.65
C VAL A 88 4.25 14.10 6.74
N LEU A 89 3.38 14.47 5.81
CA LEU A 89 2.71 15.77 5.77
C LEU A 89 1.30 15.61 6.34
N LYS A 90 0.93 16.47 7.27
CA LYS A 90 -0.42 16.53 7.87
C LYS A 90 -0.96 17.94 7.74
N GLU A 91 -2.08 18.08 7.05
CA GLU A 91 -2.75 19.36 6.80
C GLU A 91 -4.18 19.28 7.35
N TYR A 92 -4.40 19.82 8.55
CA TYR A 92 -5.68 19.82 9.25
C TYR A 92 -6.13 21.28 9.48
N GLY A 93 -6.88 21.82 8.52
CA GLY A 93 -7.22 23.24 8.52
C GLY A 93 -5.96 24.12 8.46
N GLU A 94 -5.79 25.01 9.45
CA GLU A 94 -4.61 25.88 9.55
C GLU A 94 -3.37 25.16 10.10
N GLN A 95 -3.55 23.99 10.70
CA GLN A 95 -2.44 23.23 11.29
C GLN A 95 -1.76 22.39 10.22
N LYS A 96 -0.49 22.70 9.94
CA LYS A 96 0.32 21.99 8.95
C LYS A 96 1.63 21.51 9.57
N TYR A 97 1.83 20.21 9.56
CA TYR A 97 3.03 19.56 10.12
C TYR A 97 3.74 18.76 9.05
N MET A 98 5.07 18.84 9.03
CA MET A 98 5.94 17.97 8.25
C MET A 98 6.85 17.21 9.19
N ILE A 99 6.64 15.92 9.32
CA ILE A 99 7.45 15.02 10.16
C ILE A 99 8.50 14.37 9.29
N THR A 100 9.79 14.64 9.59
CA THR A 100 10.90 14.03 8.90
C THR A 100 11.37 12.78 9.62
N MET A 101 11.58 11.70 8.88
CA MET A 101 11.95 10.39 9.41
C MET A 101 13.15 9.83 8.65
N THR A 102 14.13 9.36 9.39
CA THR A 102 15.22 8.54 8.87
C THR A 102 14.72 7.12 8.55
N PRO A 103 15.51 6.29 7.82
CA PRO A 103 15.18 4.88 7.64
C PRO A 103 14.99 4.13 8.97
N ALA A 104 15.76 4.48 9.99
CA ALA A 104 15.64 3.89 11.34
C ALA A 104 14.31 4.28 12.00
N ASN A 105 13.91 5.55 11.89
CA ASN A 105 12.62 6.01 12.40
C ASN A 105 11.45 5.33 11.68
N TRP A 106 11.54 5.19 10.35
CA TRP A 106 10.51 4.50 9.56
C TRP A 106 10.38 3.03 9.96
N LYS A 107 11.50 2.37 10.17
CA LYS A 107 11.53 1.00 10.68
C LYS A 107 10.90 0.91 12.07
N ASP A 108 11.23 1.82 13.01
CA ASP A 108 10.65 1.85 14.36
C ASP A 108 9.15 2.09 14.33
N ALA A 109 8.67 3.03 13.51
CA ALA A 109 7.24 3.31 13.34
C ALA A 109 6.45 2.09 12.84
N ASN A 110 7.09 1.21 12.09
CA ASN A 110 6.49 0.02 11.50
C ASN A 110 6.91 -1.29 12.19
N LYS A 111 7.60 -1.23 13.34
CA LYS A 111 8.20 -2.41 13.99
C LYS A 111 7.19 -3.52 14.33
N LYS A 112 5.91 -3.18 14.55
CA LYS A 112 4.86 -4.18 14.79
C LYS A 112 4.67 -5.16 13.62
N TYR A 113 5.03 -4.75 12.40
CA TYR A 113 4.95 -5.60 11.20
C TYR A 113 6.24 -6.38 10.92
N GLU A 114 7.30 -6.19 11.73
CA GLU A 114 8.55 -6.91 11.52
C GLU A 114 8.40 -8.41 11.80
N GLY A 115 8.80 -9.21 10.80
CA GLY A 115 8.73 -10.67 10.90
C GLY A 115 7.31 -11.22 10.75
N ILE A 116 6.38 -10.44 10.18
CA ILE A 116 5.06 -10.94 9.80
C ILE A 116 5.20 -12.11 8.83
N VAL A 117 4.45 -13.17 9.09
CA VAL A 117 4.37 -14.38 8.26
C VAL A 117 2.99 -14.44 7.61
N PHE A 118 2.93 -14.71 6.31
CA PHE A 118 1.67 -14.83 5.59
C PHE A 118 1.30 -16.28 5.33
N GLU A 119 0.10 -16.65 5.77
CA GLU A 119 -0.57 -17.91 5.38
C GLU A 119 -1.48 -17.61 4.17
N TYR A 120 -1.25 -18.31 3.06
CA TYR A 120 -2.09 -18.17 1.86
C TYR A 120 -3.30 -19.10 1.99
N LYS A 121 -4.48 -18.53 1.70
CA LYS A 121 -5.74 -19.28 1.69
C LYS A 121 -6.19 -19.56 0.25
N ASP A 122 -6.93 -20.64 0.07
CA ASP A 122 -7.54 -21.02 -1.22
C ASP A 122 -8.90 -20.27 -1.38
N GLU A 123 -8.82 -18.96 -1.20
CA GLU A 123 -9.94 -18.01 -1.33
C GLU A 123 -9.52 -16.90 -2.28
N TYR A 124 -10.33 -16.68 -3.30
CA TYR A 124 -10.04 -15.75 -4.39
C TYR A 124 -11.21 -14.83 -4.64
N LYS A 125 -10.93 -13.60 -5.05
CA LYS A 125 -11.90 -12.65 -5.62
C LYS A 125 -11.25 -11.78 -6.68
N GLU A 126 -12.07 -11.10 -7.46
CA GLU A 126 -11.60 -10.09 -8.40
C GLU A 126 -11.68 -8.71 -7.78
N ILE A 127 -10.59 -7.92 -7.91
CA ILE A 127 -10.52 -6.52 -7.45
C ILE A 127 -9.89 -5.71 -8.58
N ALA A 128 -10.58 -4.69 -9.05
CA ALA A 128 -10.13 -3.80 -10.13
C ALA A 128 -9.66 -4.57 -11.39
N GLY A 129 -10.29 -5.71 -11.73
CA GLY A 129 -9.94 -6.55 -12.87
C GLY A 129 -8.76 -7.50 -12.66
N TYR A 130 -8.27 -7.64 -11.41
CA TYR A 130 -7.18 -8.56 -11.07
C TYR A 130 -7.67 -9.69 -10.17
N LYS A 131 -7.24 -10.92 -10.47
CA LYS A 131 -7.46 -12.07 -9.58
C LYS A 131 -6.60 -11.88 -8.33
N CYS A 132 -7.25 -11.86 -7.16
CA CYS A 132 -6.61 -11.66 -5.87
C CYS A 132 -6.81 -12.89 -4.98
N GLN A 133 -5.73 -13.32 -4.33
CA GLN A 133 -5.72 -14.40 -3.36
C GLN A 133 -5.74 -13.82 -1.96
N LYS A 134 -6.49 -14.44 -1.05
CA LYS A 134 -6.47 -14.10 0.37
C LYS A 134 -5.20 -14.59 1.05
N ALA A 135 -4.64 -13.76 1.91
CA ALA A 135 -3.62 -14.15 2.87
C ALA A 135 -3.96 -13.61 4.26
N ILE A 136 -3.52 -14.32 5.28
CA ILE A 136 -3.61 -13.91 6.68
C ILE A 136 -2.19 -13.65 7.15
N GLY A 137 -1.88 -12.41 7.47
CA GLY A 137 -0.61 -12.04 8.08
C GLY A 137 -0.68 -12.25 9.58
N ILE A 138 0.28 -13.00 10.13
CA ILE A 138 0.42 -13.29 11.56
C ILE A 138 1.61 -12.51 12.08
N MET A 139 1.36 -11.57 12.98
CA MET A 139 2.39 -10.76 13.64
C MET A 139 3.01 -11.52 14.81
N LYS A 140 4.16 -11.06 15.30
CA LYS A 140 4.90 -11.73 16.42
C LYS A 140 4.11 -11.83 17.72
N ASP A 141 3.19 -10.88 17.95
CA ASP A 141 2.30 -10.86 19.13
C ASP A 141 1.05 -11.74 18.96
N GLY A 142 0.93 -12.47 17.86
CA GLY A 142 -0.22 -13.30 17.51
C GLY A 142 -1.38 -12.54 16.87
N THR A 143 -1.31 -11.21 16.77
CA THR A 143 -2.33 -10.42 16.06
C THR A 143 -2.33 -10.77 14.58
N THR A 144 -3.51 -10.83 13.98
CA THR A 144 -3.67 -11.16 12.56
C THR A 144 -4.22 -9.98 11.74
N ILE A 145 -3.81 -9.92 10.48
CA ILE A 145 -4.34 -9.00 9.48
C ILE A 145 -4.78 -9.78 8.24
N ASN A 146 -5.93 -9.40 7.68
CA ASN A 146 -6.43 -9.96 6.42
C ASN A 146 -5.99 -9.11 5.26
N VAL A 147 -5.63 -9.74 4.14
CA VAL A 147 -5.28 -9.07 2.91
C VAL A 147 -5.67 -9.92 1.71
N PHE A 148 -6.20 -9.27 0.67
CA PHE A 148 -6.26 -9.84 -0.67
C PHE A 148 -5.17 -9.19 -1.53
N PHE A 149 -4.36 -10.00 -2.19
CA PHE A 149 -3.25 -9.52 -3.02
C PHE A 149 -3.28 -10.17 -4.40
N THR A 150 -2.77 -9.47 -5.40
CA THR A 150 -2.58 -10.02 -6.74
C THR A 150 -1.10 -10.28 -7.01
N LYS A 151 -0.81 -11.41 -7.67
CA LYS A 151 0.53 -11.74 -8.18
C LYS A 151 0.83 -11.07 -9.52
N ASP A 152 -0.18 -10.50 -10.17
CA ASP A 152 -0.03 -9.89 -11.49
C ASP A 152 0.70 -8.54 -11.45
N LEU A 153 0.70 -7.88 -10.29
CA LEU A 153 1.29 -6.56 -10.08
C LEU A 153 2.29 -6.56 -8.92
N VAL A 154 3.36 -5.79 -9.07
CA VAL A 154 4.29 -5.46 -7.97
C VAL A 154 4.80 -4.04 -8.13
N ALA A 155 4.79 -3.25 -7.05
CA ALA A 155 5.38 -1.92 -7.06
C ALA A 155 6.93 -2.01 -7.00
N ASN A 156 7.60 -1.05 -7.65
CA ASN A 156 9.07 -0.98 -7.64
C ASN A 156 9.61 -0.63 -6.25
N ASN A 157 8.98 0.32 -5.56
CA ASN A 157 9.22 0.61 -4.14
C ASN A 157 7.99 0.19 -3.35
N ARG A 158 8.18 -0.67 -2.35
CA ARG A 158 7.11 -1.26 -1.53
C ARG A 158 7.03 -0.71 -0.12
N GLU A 159 7.78 0.32 0.20
CA GLU A 159 7.79 0.90 1.54
C GLU A 159 6.47 1.59 1.92
N PHE A 160 5.65 2.00 0.94
CA PHE A 160 4.30 2.51 1.18
C PHE A 160 3.32 1.43 1.68
N GLU A 161 3.59 0.16 1.36
CA GLU A 161 2.83 -1.01 1.82
C GLU A 161 3.65 -1.86 2.81
N TYR A 162 4.30 -1.23 3.79
CA TYR A 162 5.29 -1.84 4.67
C TYR A 162 4.83 -3.17 5.29
N ALA A 163 3.59 -3.23 5.77
CA ALA A 163 2.99 -4.44 6.35
C ALA A 163 2.88 -5.60 5.35
N TYR A 164 2.79 -5.30 4.05
CA TYR A 164 2.50 -6.26 2.98
C TYR A 164 3.68 -6.49 2.03
N LYS A 165 4.84 -5.86 2.28
CA LYS A 165 5.99 -5.88 1.34
C LYS A 165 6.60 -7.27 1.13
N SER A 166 6.37 -8.23 2.03
CA SER A 166 6.80 -9.62 1.86
C SER A 166 5.84 -10.50 1.06
N LEU A 167 4.65 -10.01 0.70
CA LEU A 167 3.75 -10.71 -0.23
C LEU A 167 4.38 -10.80 -1.62
N PRO A 168 4.06 -11.83 -2.42
CA PRO A 168 4.59 -11.99 -3.77
C PRO A 168 3.91 -11.08 -4.82
N GLY A 169 3.23 -10.01 -4.40
CA GLY A 169 2.52 -9.08 -5.25
C GLY A 169 1.89 -7.92 -4.50
N LEU A 170 1.06 -7.14 -5.17
CA LEU A 170 0.45 -5.92 -4.64
C LEU A 170 -0.73 -6.25 -3.72
N ALA A 171 -0.80 -5.62 -2.55
CA ALA A 171 -1.97 -5.65 -1.68
C ALA A 171 -3.12 -4.86 -2.33
N MET A 172 -4.24 -5.54 -2.60
CA MET A 172 -5.37 -4.98 -3.33
C MET A 172 -6.55 -4.64 -2.41
N GLU A 173 -6.69 -5.36 -1.30
CA GLU A 173 -7.63 -5.03 -0.23
C GLU A 173 -7.03 -5.44 1.09
N PHE A 174 -7.12 -4.55 2.06
CA PHE A 174 -6.60 -4.81 3.40
C PHE A 174 -7.35 -3.98 4.45
N GLU A 175 -7.34 -4.50 5.68
CA GLU A 175 -7.87 -3.81 6.84
C GLU A 175 -6.74 -3.18 7.65
N THR A 176 -7.02 -2.01 8.20
CA THR A 176 -6.15 -1.34 9.17
C THR A 176 -7.00 -0.73 10.27
N THR A 177 -6.33 -0.29 11.36
CA THR A 177 -6.99 0.41 12.45
C THR A 177 -6.51 1.85 12.49
N ILE A 178 -7.46 2.80 12.51
CA ILE A 178 -7.22 4.24 12.70
C ILE A 178 -7.92 4.64 14.00
N GLY A 179 -7.15 4.93 15.05
CA GLY A 179 -7.72 5.04 16.39
C GLY A 179 -8.40 3.73 16.82
N SER A 180 -9.70 3.77 17.11
CA SER A 180 -10.53 2.59 17.44
C SER A 180 -11.28 2.01 16.24
N LEU A 181 -11.19 2.65 15.07
CA LEU A 181 -11.96 2.25 13.89
C LEU A 181 -11.21 1.23 13.05
N LYS A 182 -11.94 0.20 12.60
CA LYS A 182 -11.49 -0.68 11.52
C LYS A 182 -11.81 -0.02 10.18
N VAL A 183 -10.81 0.09 9.34
CA VAL A 183 -10.92 0.72 8.02
C VAL A 183 -10.44 -0.25 6.98
N THR A 184 -11.27 -0.49 5.97
CA THR A 184 -10.94 -1.32 4.82
C THR A 184 -10.56 -0.43 3.65
N TYR A 185 -9.41 -0.69 3.07
CA TYR A 185 -8.92 -0.11 1.83
C TYR A 185 -9.09 -1.13 0.71
N THR A 186 -9.77 -0.79 -0.36
CA THR A 186 -9.93 -1.65 -1.54
C THR A 186 -9.49 -0.89 -2.78
N VAL A 187 -8.58 -1.45 -3.57
CA VAL A 187 -8.16 -0.83 -4.84
C VAL A 187 -9.35 -0.71 -5.78
N SER A 188 -9.68 0.52 -6.15
CA SER A 188 -10.72 0.81 -7.15
C SER A 188 -10.12 0.98 -8.55
N LYS A 189 -8.86 1.47 -8.66
CA LYS A 189 -8.21 1.68 -9.96
C LYS A 189 -6.69 1.60 -9.86
N VAL A 190 -6.07 0.97 -10.86
CA VAL A 190 -4.64 1.05 -11.13
C VAL A 190 -4.45 1.76 -12.47
N ASN A 191 -3.65 2.83 -12.49
CA ASN A 191 -3.36 3.58 -13.69
C ASN A 191 -1.84 3.68 -13.90
N PHE A 192 -1.38 3.41 -15.11
CA PHE A 192 0.05 3.41 -15.51
C PHE A 192 0.46 4.70 -16.24
N SER A 193 -0.30 5.77 -16.08
CA SER A 193 0.02 7.08 -16.67
C SER A 193 1.19 7.75 -15.95
N ILE A 194 1.83 8.67 -16.64
CA ILE A 194 2.92 9.50 -16.11
C ILE A 194 2.44 10.26 -14.86
N VAL A 195 3.28 10.28 -13.83
CA VAL A 195 3.05 11.02 -12.58
C VAL A 195 3.97 12.24 -12.55
N PRO A 196 3.43 13.46 -12.36
CA PRO A 196 4.25 14.66 -12.24
C PRO A 196 5.26 14.57 -11.09
N ALA A 197 6.51 14.98 -11.31
CA ALA A 197 7.55 14.97 -10.28
C ALA A 197 7.18 15.84 -9.07
N THR A 198 6.40 16.90 -9.29
CA THR A 198 5.89 17.81 -8.26
C THR A 198 5.08 17.12 -7.16
N LYS A 199 4.52 15.93 -7.44
CA LYS A 199 3.85 15.12 -6.41
C LYS A 199 4.78 14.66 -5.29
N PHE A 200 6.07 14.62 -5.52
CA PHE A 200 7.08 14.14 -4.56
C PHE A 200 7.92 15.28 -3.95
N GLU A 201 7.68 16.52 -4.38
CA GLU A 201 8.34 17.70 -3.82
C GLU A 201 7.81 18.00 -2.41
N LEU A 202 8.72 18.38 -1.53
CA LEU A 202 8.37 18.81 -0.18
C LEU A 202 8.05 20.31 -0.17
N PRO A 203 7.06 20.75 0.64
CA PRO A 203 6.77 22.16 0.79
C PRO A 203 7.97 22.90 1.40
N LYS A 204 8.29 24.07 0.81
CA LYS A 204 9.41 24.92 1.27
C LYS A 204 9.05 25.82 2.44
N SER A 205 7.75 26.04 2.70
CA SER A 205 7.23 26.92 3.74
C SER A 205 5.82 26.53 4.13
N GLY A 206 5.27 27.14 5.18
CA GLY A 206 3.89 26.94 5.63
C GLY A 206 3.67 25.69 6.48
N PHE A 207 4.71 24.88 6.72
CA PHE A 207 4.65 23.71 7.60
C PHE A 207 5.55 23.89 8.81
N ARG A 208 5.06 23.49 9.98
CA ARG A 208 5.91 23.26 11.14
C ARG A 208 6.65 21.95 10.94
N VAL A 209 7.96 22.04 10.79
CA VAL A 209 8.85 20.86 10.66
C VAL A 209 9.10 20.26 12.03
N MET A 210 8.96 18.95 12.14
CA MET A 210 9.17 18.19 13.38
C MET A 210 10.02 16.95 13.08
N THR A 211 10.82 16.52 14.04
CA THR A 211 11.43 15.20 14.00
C THR A 211 10.41 14.11 14.37
N TYR A 212 10.76 12.86 14.11
CA TYR A 212 9.94 11.70 14.52
C TYR A 212 9.75 11.67 16.05
N GLU A 213 10.81 11.95 16.81
CA GLU A 213 10.82 11.97 18.28
C GLU A 213 9.91 13.07 18.83
N GLU A 214 10.00 14.28 18.28
CA GLU A 214 9.13 15.40 18.65
C GLU A 214 7.66 15.08 18.40
N SER A 215 7.36 14.46 17.25
CA SER A 215 5.99 14.05 16.91
C SER A 215 5.44 13.01 17.89
N ASN A 216 6.26 12.03 18.28
CA ASN A 216 5.85 11.00 19.25
C ASN A 216 5.61 11.58 20.64
N ASN A 217 6.43 12.54 21.08
CA ASN A 217 6.26 13.20 22.37
C ASN A 217 5.01 14.08 22.41
N ALA A 218 4.72 14.80 21.33
CA ALA A 218 3.50 15.59 21.21
C ALA A 218 2.21 14.75 21.25
N GLY A 219 2.27 13.49 20.76
CA GLY A 219 1.15 12.54 20.81
C GLY A 219 0.90 11.93 22.20
N LYS A 220 1.88 11.94 23.10
CA LYS A 220 1.78 11.38 24.45
C LYS A 220 1.31 12.42 25.50
N SER A 221 1.31 13.70 25.15
CA SER A 221 0.93 14.80 26.05
C SER A 221 -0.56 15.17 25.96
N LYS A 222 -1.35 14.36 25.33
CA LYS A 222 -2.81 14.41 25.27
C LYS A 222 -3.39 13.13 25.86
#